data_363fb54178514ba5c50defcd461506d0
#
_entry.id   363fb54178514ba5c50defcd461506d0
#
_cell.length_a   1.000
_cell.length_b   1.000
_cell.length_c   1.000
_cell.angle_alpha   90.00
_cell.angle_beta   90.00
_cell.angle_gamma   90.00
#
_symmetry.space_group_name_H-M   'P 1'
#
loop_
_entity.id
_entity.type
_entity.pdbx_description
1 polymer ?
#
loop_
_entity_poly.entity_id
_entity_poly.type
_entity_poly.pdbx_seq_one_letter_code
_entity_poly.pdbx_strand_id
1 'polypeptide(L)'
;MNCFGLKRFILFFNLIVILSFTLESENAEYGITINKTIKKISDGLYQVAIEFHNGELVNGIAKYEAKLPLSADFVKEVRKDKTVNLKVDKRKIKLIWMHLRNNKTYTTAFQLRSKRSIYKLKMHGDFYGHIEGRQFTLKDTTSFIVE
;
A
#
# COMPACT_ATOMS: atom_id res chain seq x y z
N MET A 1 -29.24 -31.21 -53.07
CA MET A 1 -29.79 -30.99 -51.72
C MET A 1 -28.63 -30.75 -50.77
N ASN A 2 -28.40 -29.53 -50.40
CA ASN A 2 -27.17 -29.08 -49.73
C ASN A 2 -27.48 -28.78 -48.25
N CYS A 3 -26.89 -29.57 -47.36
CA CYS A 3 -26.92 -29.29 -45.94
C CYS A 3 -25.78 -28.33 -45.58
N PHE A 4 -26.13 -27.10 -45.30
CA PHE A 4 -25.20 -26.09 -44.77
C PHE A 4 -24.94 -26.39 -43.30
N GLY A 5 -23.70 -26.83 -43.00
CA GLY A 5 -23.18 -26.95 -41.66
C GLY A 5 -22.80 -25.59 -41.09
N LEU A 6 -23.63 -25.05 -40.21
CA LEU A 6 -23.36 -23.80 -39.51
C LEU A 6 -22.32 -24.08 -38.40
N LYS A 7 -21.06 -23.78 -38.69
CA LYS A 7 -19.99 -23.81 -37.65
C LYS A 7 -20.24 -22.65 -36.70
N ARG A 8 -20.73 -22.97 -35.52
CA ARG A 8 -20.80 -22.04 -34.40
C ARG A 8 -19.37 -21.75 -33.93
N PHE A 9 -18.90 -20.59 -34.26
CA PHE A 9 -17.70 -20.00 -33.70
C PHE A 9 -18.02 -19.54 -32.26
N ILE A 10 -17.71 -20.38 -31.29
CA ILE A 10 -17.77 -19.98 -29.86
C ILE A 10 -16.53 -19.16 -29.61
N LEU A 11 -16.69 -17.85 -29.62
CA LEU A 11 -15.68 -16.90 -29.15
C LEU A 11 -15.66 -17.00 -27.61
N PHE A 12 -14.69 -17.73 -27.08
CA PHE A 12 -14.38 -17.67 -25.65
C PHE A 12 -13.74 -16.31 -25.37
N PHE A 13 -14.56 -15.39 -24.96
CA PHE A 13 -14.10 -14.15 -24.34
C PHE A 13 -13.55 -14.54 -22.96
N ASN A 14 -12.24 -14.78 -22.86
CA ASN A 14 -11.54 -14.87 -21.58
C ASN A 14 -11.58 -13.50 -20.93
N LEU A 15 -12.65 -13.26 -20.19
CA LEU A 15 -12.73 -12.15 -19.24
C LEU A 15 -11.79 -12.49 -18.08
N ILE A 16 -10.54 -12.06 -18.19
CA ILE A 16 -9.61 -12.06 -17.07
C ILE A 16 -10.10 -10.98 -16.12
N VAL A 17 -10.96 -11.40 -15.18
CA VAL A 17 -11.31 -10.59 -14.01
C VAL A 17 -10.07 -10.60 -13.13
N ILE A 18 -9.26 -9.54 -13.25
CA ILE A 18 -8.21 -9.25 -12.28
C ILE A 18 -8.96 -8.85 -11.01
N LEU A 19 -9.22 -9.82 -10.13
CA LEU A 19 -9.66 -9.56 -8.78
C LEU A 19 -8.48 -8.96 -8.02
N SER A 20 -8.36 -7.64 -8.10
CA SER A 20 -7.54 -6.88 -7.17
C SER A 20 -8.21 -6.99 -5.80
N PHE A 21 -7.80 -7.94 -4.98
CA PHE A 21 -8.14 -7.94 -3.56
C PHE A 21 -7.40 -6.79 -2.91
N THR A 22 -7.99 -5.60 -2.94
CA THR A 22 -7.66 -4.54 -2.00
C THR A 22 -8.18 -5.00 -0.64
N LEU A 23 -7.30 -5.49 0.22
CA LEU A 23 -7.62 -5.60 1.64
C LEU A 23 -7.78 -4.16 2.16
N GLU A 24 -9.00 -3.66 2.15
CA GLU A 24 -9.33 -2.43 2.85
C GLU A 24 -9.06 -2.67 4.34
N SER A 25 -8.10 -1.94 4.87
CA SER A 25 -7.91 -1.84 6.30
C SER A 25 -9.14 -1.16 6.89
N GLU A 26 -9.89 -1.84 7.74
CA GLU A 26 -11.10 -1.35 8.42
C GLU A 26 -10.82 -0.20 9.43
N ASN A 27 -10.18 0.86 8.99
CA ASN A 27 -10.02 2.07 9.79
C ASN A 27 -10.92 3.20 9.29
N ALA A 28 -12.13 2.84 8.87
CA ALA A 28 -13.15 3.80 8.41
C ALA A 28 -13.66 4.76 9.51
N GLU A 29 -13.31 4.51 10.78
CA GLU A 29 -13.80 5.30 11.91
C GLU A 29 -13.42 6.78 11.84
N TYR A 30 -12.33 7.11 11.14
CA TYR A 30 -11.85 8.50 11.01
C TYR A 30 -11.76 8.97 9.55
N GLY A 31 -12.43 8.30 8.61
CA GLY A 31 -12.30 8.64 7.18
C GLY A 31 -10.87 8.48 6.62
N ILE A 32 -10.05 7.67 7.29
CA ILE A 32 -8.66 7.43 6.93
C ILE A 32 -8.53 6.03 6.36
N THR A 33 -7.86 5.91 5.22
CA THR A 33 -7.53 4.61 4.65
C THR A 33 -6.04 4.54 4.38
N ILE A 34 -5.41 3.44 4.80
CA ILE A 34 -4.01 3.15 4.52
C ILE A 34 -3.96 1.86 3.71
N ASN A 35 -3.64 1.99 2.43
CA ASN A 35 -3.46 0.86 1.54
C ASN A 35 -1.97 0.63 1.31
N LYS A 36 -1.60 -0.63 1.29
CA LYS A 36 -0.22 -1.02 1.04
C LYS A 36 -0.19 -2.10 -0.03
N THR A 37 0.72 -1.97 -0.96
CA THR A 37 0.94 -2.98 -2.01
C THR A 37 2.39 -3.38 -2.05
N ILE A 38 2.67 -4.63 -2.41
CA ILE A 38 4.01 -5.13 -2.63
C ILE A 38 4.07 -5.82 -3.99
N LYS A 39 5.08 -5.44 -4.75
CA LYS A 39 5.37 -6.05 -6.06
C LYS A 39 6.80 -6.58 -6.07
N LYS A 40 6.98 -7.82 -6.53
CA LYS A 40 8.31 -8.36 -6.81
C LYS A 40 8.87 -7.69 -8.08
N ILE A 41 10.05 -7.08 -7.99
CA ILE A 41 10.73 -6.42 -9.13
C ILE A 41 11.73 -7.37 -9.77
N SER A 42 12.49 -8.08 -8.93
CA SER A 42 13.43 -9.12 -9.33
C SER A 42 13.72 -10.02 -8.13
N ASP A 43 14.58 -11.02 -8.29
CA ASP A 43 14.90 -11.89 -7.17
C ASP A 43 15.49 -11.11 -6.00
N GLY A 44 14.83 -11.27 -4.86
CA GLY A 44 15.18 -10.58 -3.63
C GLY A 44 14.90 -9.08 -3.61
N LEU A 45 14.34 -8.49 -4.68
CA LEU A 45 14.02 -7.06 -4.72
C LEU A 45 12.50 -6.86 -4.84
N TYR A 46 11.94 -6.09 -3.92
CA TYR A 46 10.51 -5.82 -3.80
C TYR A 46 10.27 -4.32 -3.77
N GLN A 47 9.19 -3.88 -4.38
CA GLN A 47 8.69 -2.50 -4.24
C GLN A 47 7.46 -2.50 -3.36
N VAL A 48 7.49 -1.69 -2.33
CA VAL A 48 6.36 -1.41 -1.44
C VAL A 48 5.81 -0.05 -1.80
N ALA A 49 4.51 0.04 -1.99
CA ALA A 49 3.81 1.31 -2.07
C ALA A 49 2.83 1.43 -0.90
N ILE A 50 2.81 2.59 -0.28
CA ILE A 50 1.89 2.96 0.79
C ILE A 50 1.08 4.14 0.29
N GLU A 51 -0.23 3.96 0.25
CA GLU A 51 -1.19 5.00 -0.09
C GLU A 51 -1.97 5.37 1.16
N PHE A 52 -1.89 6.62 1.53
CA PHE A 52 -2.65 7.20 2.61
C PHE A 52 -3.74 8.11 2.03
N HIS A 53 -4.98 7.73 2.23
CA HIS A 53 -6.12 8.58 1.91
C HIS A 53 -6.57 9.31 3.16
N ASN A 54 -6.54 10.64 3.11
CA ASN A 54 -7.07 11.51 4.12
C ASN A 54 -8.49 11.92 3.74
N GLY A 55 -9.48 11.47 4.50
CA GLY A 55 -10.85 11.96 4.36
C GLY A 55 -10.96 13.42 4.81
N GLU A 56 -11.96 13.75 5.60
CA GLU A 56 -12.22 15.15 6.00
C GLU A 56 -11.63 15.53 7.37
N LEU A 57 -11.07 14.59 8.11
CA LEU A 57 -10.88 14.76 9.56
C LEU A 57 -9.47 15.13 9.98
N VAL A 58 -8.41 14.73 9.24
CA VAL A 58 -7.04 14.98 9.66
C VAL A 58 -6.49 16.24 9.05
N ASN A 59 -6.15 17.19 9.90
CA ASN A 59 -5.53 18.45 9.51
C ASN A 59 -4.08 18.52 9.97
N GLY A 60 -3.25 19.19 9.19
CA GLY A 60 -1.87 19.53 9.56
C GLY A 60 -0.88 18.40 9.29
N ILE A 61 -0.49 17.66 10.31
CA ILE A 61 0.59 16.67 10.25
C ILE A 61 0.05 15.29 10.64
N ALA A 62 0.40 14.28 9.84
CA ALA A 62 0.23 12.89 10.21
C ALA A 62 1.56 12.14 10.09
N LYS A 63 1.69 11.07 10.83
CA LYS A 63 2.88 10.23 10.85
C LYS A 63 2.48 8.76 10.80
N TYR A 64 3.20 7.99 10.00
CA TYR A 64 3.13 6.53 10.02
C TYR A 64 4.51 5.97 10.35
N GLU A 65 4.57 5.08 11.31
CA GLU A 65 5.80 4.38 11.69
C GLU A 65 5.61 2.88 11.53
N ALA A 66 6.46 2.24 10.75
CA ALA A 66 6.44 0.79 10.58
C ALA A 66 7.82 0.17 10.79
N LYS A 67 7.84 -1.04 11.34
CA LYS A 67 9.05 -1.84 11.46
C LYS A 67 9.23 -2.70 10.20
N LEU A 68 10.43 -2.66 9.62
CA LEU A 68 10.82 -3.58 8.58
C LEU A 68 10.96 -5.01 9.14
N PRO A 69 10.50 -6.02 8.41
CA PRO A 69 10.73 -7.41 8.78
C PRO A 69 12.22 -7.72 8.84
N LEU A 70 12.60 -8.67 9.70
CA LEU A 70 14.00 -9.06 9.89
C LEU A 70 14.69 -9.56 8.61
N SER A 71 13.90 -10.08 7.68
CA SER A 71 14.37 -10.60 6.40
C SER A 71 14.59 -9.54 5.32
N ALA A 72 14.20 -8.29 5.55
CA ALA A 72 14.23 -7.26 4.52
C ALA A 72 14.95 -6.00 4.98
N ASP A 73 15.74 -5.45 4.08
CA ASP A 73 16.49 -4.21 4.26
C ASP A 73 15.98 -3.15 3.28
N PHE A 74 15.94 -1.90 3.72
CA PHE A 74 15.61 -0.76 2.87
C PHE A 74 16.71 -0.51 1.85
N VAL A 75 16.33 -0.29 0.58
CA VAL A 75 17.27 -0.02 -0.50
C VAL A 75 17.25 1.46 -0.88
N LYS A 76 16.09 1.95 -1.31
CA LYS A 76 15.93 3.34 -1.75
C LYS A 76 14.46 3.76 -1.79
N GLU A 77 14.25 5.06 -1.75
CA GLU A 77 12.99 5.68 -2.13
C GLU A 77 12.82 5.62 -3.65
N VAL A 78 11.60 5.32 -4.12
CA VAL A 78 11.26 5.26 -5.54
C VAL A 78 10.38 6.45 -5.93
N ARG A 79 9.37 6.72 -5.11
CA ARG A 79 8.40 7.80 -5.33
C ARG A 79 7.87 8.30 -4.00
N LYS A 80 7.66 9.59 -3.91
CA LYS A 80 6.86 10.20 -2.85
C LYS A 80 6.18 11.47 -3.32
N ASP A 81 5.08 11.81 -2.71
CA ASP A 81 4.49 13.13 -2.82
C ASP A 81 5.39 14.18 -2.18
N LYS A 82 5.39 15.41 -2.71
CA LYS A 82 6.24 16.52 -2.21
C LYS A 82 6.02 16.85 -0.73
N THR A 83 4.83 16.58 -0.23
CA THR A 83 4.44 16.81 1.17
C THR A 83 4.82 15.68 2.12
N VAL A 84 5.37 14.59 1.60
CA VAL A 84 5.77 13.43 2.39
C VAL A 84 7.26 13.45 2.66
N ASN A 85 7.63 13.25 3.91
CA ASN A 85 9.02 13.06 4.31
C ASN A 85 9.20 11.60 4.73
N LEU A 86 10.02 10.86 3.96
CA LEU A 86 10.40 9.49 4.27
C LEU A 86 11.73 9.50 5.05
N LYS A 87 11.72 8.94 6.24
CA LYS A 87 12.92 8.70 7.04
C LYS A 87 13.07 7.22 7.34
N VAL A 88 14.28 6.74 7.26
CA VAL A 88 14.62 5.36 7.63
C VAL A 88 15.66 5.40 8.72
N ASP A 89 15.34 4.83 9.86
CA ASP A 89 16.25 4.70 10.99
C ASP A 89 16.35 3.22 11.37
N LYS A 90 17.52 2.63 11.14
CA LYS A 90 17.77 1.20 11.33
C LYS A 90 16.72 0.36 10.60
N ARG A 91 15.74 -0.13 11.33
CA ARG A 91 14.66 -0.99 10.80
C ARG A 91 13.27 -0.35 10.91
N LYS A 92 13.22 0.94 11.17
CA LYS A 92 11.96 1.70 11.20
C LYS A 92 11.86 2.59 9.98
N ILE A 93 10.72 2.52 9.32
CA ILE A 93 10.33 3.48 8.30
C ILE A 93 9.35 4.46 8.94
N LYS A 94 9.61 5.75 8.72
CA LYS A 94 8.75 6.83 9.16
C LYS A 94 8.32 7.63 7.95
N LEU A 95 7.02 7.71 7.73
CA LEU A 95 6.40 8.62 6.77
C LEU A 95 5.78 9.77 7.56
N ILE A 96 6.12 10.98 7.21
CA ILE A 96 5.57 12.19 7.83
C ILE A 96 4.93 13.01 6.72
N TRP A 97 3.63 13.16 6.78
CA TRP A 97 2.88 14.02 5.87
C TRP A 97 2.70 15.39 6.51
N MET A 98 3.00 16.42 5.76
CA MET A 98 2.84 17.81 6.18
C MET A 98 1.81 18.49 5.27
N HIS A 99 1.04 19.40 5.83
CA HIS A 99 0.01 20.14 5.09
C HIS A 99 -1.02 19.24 4.43
N LEU A 100 -1.58 18.32 5.21
CA LEU A 100 -2.64 17.41 4.76
C LEU A 100 -3.85 18.22 4.29
N ARG A 101 -4.41 17.78 3.17
CA ARG A 101 -5.66 18.32 2.60
C ARG A 101 -6.74 17.26 2.70
N ASN A 102 -7.98 17.72 2.86
CA ASN A 102 -9.14 16.86 2.88
C ASN A 102 -9.33 16.16 1.52
N ASN A 103 -9.88 14.97 1.54
CA ASN A 103 -10.19 14.15 0.37
C ASN A 103 -9.01 13.97 -0.60
N LYS A 104 -7.81 13.83 -0.04
CA LYS A 104 -6.59 13.65 -0.84
C LYS A 104 -5.87 12.34 -0.50
N THR A 105 -5.39 11.66 -1.56
CA THR A 105 -4.52 10.50 -1.44
C THR A 105 -3.06 10.90 -1.63
N TYR A 106 -2.19 10.38 -0.77
CA TYR A 106 -0.76 10.57 -0.77
C TYR A 106 -0.07 9.22 -1.00
N THR A 107 0.84 9.16 -1.95
CA THR A 107 1.54 7.93 -2.30
C THR A 107 3.01 8.02 -1.95
N THR A 108 3.53 6.97 -1.36
CA THR A 108 4.97 6.79 -1.14
C THR A 108 5.37 5.38 -1.55
N ALA A 109 6.43 5.26 -2.32
CA ALA A 109 6.96 3.96 -2.73
C ALA A 109 8.45 3.87 -2.46
N PHE A 110 8.91 2.70 -2.02
CA PHE A 110 10.29 2.41 -1.72
C PHE A 110 10.62 0.95 -2.04
N GLN A 111 11.89 0.64 -2.17
CA GLN A 111 12.37 -0.71 -2.43
C GLN A 111 12.96 -1.35 -1.18
N LEU A 112 12.66 -2.63 -1.04
CA LEU A 112 13.22 -3.51 -0.02
C LEU A 112 14.00 -4.63 -0.70
N ARG A 113 15.13 -5.01 -0.10
CA ARG A 113 15.88 -6.21 -0.48
C ARG A 113 15.71 -7.27 0.59
N SER A 114 15.40 -8.49 0.17
CA SER A 114 15.35 -9.65 1.05
C SER A 114 16.35 -10.70 0.62
N LYS A 115 17.01 -11.30 1.61
CA LYS A 115 17.93 -12.43 1.40
C LYS A 115 17.20 -13.76 1.13
N ARG A 116 15.90 -13.79 1.34
CA ARG A 116 15.03 -14.97 1.13
C ARG A 116 13.84 -14.59 0.29
N SER A 117 13.33 -15.52 -0.49
CA SER A 117 12.04 -15.31 -1.16
C SER A 117 10.97 -15.02 -0.12
N ILE A 118 10.26 -13.92 -0.32
CA ILE A 118 9.19 -13.49 0.57
C ILE A 118 7.87 -13.82 -0.12
N TYR A 119 7.09 -14.73 0.45
CA TYR A 119 5.70 -15.00 0.02
C TYR A 119 4.70 -14.08 0.73
N LYS A 120 5.05 -13.69 1.96
CA LYS A 120 4.21 -12.83 2.78
C LYS A 120 5.11 -11.87 3.55
N LEU A 121 4.92 -10.58 3.32
CA LEU A 121 5.59 -9.53 4.09
C LEU A 121 4.65 -9.04 5.19
N LYS A 122 5.08 -9.15 6.43
CA LYS A 122 4.40 -8.54 7.57
C LYS A 122 5.11 -7.22 7.90
N MET A 123 4.44 -6.12 7.65
CA MET A 123 4.92 -4.79 8.01
C MET A 123 3.83 -4.08 8.82
N HIS A 124 3.88 -4.28 10.12
CA HIS A 124 2.96 -3.63 11.04
C HIS A 124 3.45 -2.23 11.35
N GLY A 125 2.52 -1.31 11.45
CA GLY A 125 2.81 0.07 11.74
C GLY A 125 1.74 0.74 12.59
N ASP A 126 2.07 1.92 13.08
CA ASP A 126 1.16 2.79 13.79
C ASP A 126 1.04 4.11 13.03
N PHE A 127 -0.19 4.52 12.80
CA PHE A 127 -0.51 5.82 12.22
C PHE A 127 -0.92 6.77 13.34
N TYR A 128 -0.36 7.96 13.32
CA TYR A 128 -0.60 9.02 14.30
C TYR A 128 -1.11 10.25 13.57
N GLY A 129 -2.17 10.84 14.08
CA GLY A 129 -2.74 12.07 13.54
C GLY A 129 -3.40 12.91 14.61
N HIS A 130 -3.94 14.06 14.19
CA HIS A 130 -4.70 14.95 15.04
C HIS A 130 -6.06 15.23 14.39
N ILE A 131 -7.10 15.09 15.15
CA ILE A 131 -8.47 15.45 14.76
C ILE A 131 -8.99 16.40 15.83
N GLU A 132 -9.41 17.60 15.42
CA GLU A 132 -9.95 18.63 16.33
C GLU A 132 -9.02 18.91 17.53
N GLY A 133 -7.71 18.91 17.30
CA GLY A 133 -6.69 19.13 18.35
C GLY A 133 -6.40 17.94 19.24
N ARG A 134 -7.09 16.81 19.08
CA ARG A 134 -6.85 15.57 19.82
C ARG A 134 -5.98 14.62 19.02
N GLN A 135 -4.94 14.09 19.66
CA GLN A 135 -4.11 13.05 19.06
C GLN A 135 -4.86 11.71 19.05
N PHE A 136 -4.77 10.99 17.95
CA PHE A 136 -5.24 9.61 17.84
C PHE A 136 -4.15 8.72 17.27
N THR A 137 -4.30 7.43 17.47
CA THR A 137 -3.40 6.39 16.93
C THR A 137 -4.23 5.26 16.34
N LEU A 138 -3.95 4.91 15.09
CA LEU A 138 -4.51 3.72 14.44
C LEU A 138 -3.41 2.68 14.28
N LYS A 139 -3.71 1.44 14.68
CA LYS A 139 -2.82 0.30 14.48
C LYS A 139 -3.06 -0.31 13.11
N ASP A 140 -2.01 -0.40 12.32
CA ASP A 140 -2.03 -1.06 11.03
C ASP A 140 -1.37 -2.44 11.16
N THR A 141 -2.20 -3.47 11.18
CA THR A 141 -1.80 -4.87 11.32
C THR A 141 -1.82 -5.63 9.99
N THR A 142 -2.03 -4.94 8.88
CA THR A 142 -2.17 -5.58 7.57
C THR A 142 -0.89 -6.30 7.15
N SER A 143 -1.05 -7.50 6.62
CA SER A 143 0.03 -8.27 6.00
C SER A 143 -0.20 -8.35 4.50
N PHE A 144 0.88 -8.43 3.73
CA PHE A 144 0.82 -8.47 2.27
C PHE A 144 1.15 -9.86 1.76
N ILE A 145 0.44 -10.28 0.72
CA ILE A 145 0.85 -11.37 -0.15
C ILE A 145 1.67 -10.73 -1.26
N VAL A 146 2.83 -11.28 -1.54
CA VAL A 146 3.69 -10.80 -2.63
C VAL A 146 3.16 -11.41 -3.92
N GLU A 147 2.76 -10.55 -4.84
CA GLU A 147 2.42 -10.91 -6.22
C GLU A 147 3.67 -11.05 -7.09
#